data_1152ab24a9a9148de04c4da9bcdb4a2a
#
_entry.id   1152ab24a9a9148de04c4da9bcdb4a2a
#
_cell.length_a   1.000
_cell.length_b   1.000
_cell.length_c   1.000
_cell.angle_alpha   90.00
_cell.angle_beta   90.00
_cell.angle_gamma   90.00
#
_symmetry.space_group_name_H-M   'P 1'
#
loop_
_entity.id
_entity.type
_entity.pdbx_description
1 polymer ?
#
loop_
_entity_poly.entity_id
_entity_poly.type
_entity_poly.pdbx_seq_one_letter_code
_entity_poly.pdbx_strand_id
1 'polypeptide(L)'
;YSRDELYKNVWDFVASQRGNMELQLRALGAGADWKNLTFTLDEKVVNRVYKTFEKMWNDGLIYRGERIVNYSTKYQTSYADIEVDYKEEKGKLWTIAYPVLDEFGGTSEYMLISTTRPETMLGDTALAVNPEDERYENLIGKKVRIPLINREIKIIADEYADPQFGTGVVKITPFHDPNDFEVGNRHKLPKIQVIGFDGKMTENAGKYAGLEVMEARKKILEDLRKINALFKEEDITHVVGYDYKSGEPIQPLVKEQWFISTKPLAKKALEVLENKKSEVNSVISFTMSLKNW
;
A
#
# COMPACT_ATOMS: atom_id res chain seq x y z
N TYR A 1 -8.58 -29.34 15.16
CA TYR A 1 -7.64 -29.05 16.27
C TYR A 1 -8.00 -27.73 16.91
N SER A 2 -7.96 -27.63 18.23
CA SER A 2 -7.91 -26.36 18.94
C SER A 2 -6.58 -25.66 18.65
N ARG A 3 -6.47 -24.36 19.00
CA ARG A 3 -5.22 -23.60 18.83
C ARG A 3 -4.06 -24.24 19.60
N ASP A 4 -4.32 -24.71 20.81
CA ASP A 4 -3.29 -25.30 21.67
C ASP A 4 -2.84 -26.68 21.17
N GLU A 5 -3.75 -27.50 20.67
CA GLU A 5 -3.42 -28.78 20.02
C GLU A 5 -2.60 -28.57 18.76
N LEU A 6 -2.98 -27.59 17.94
CA LEU A 6 -2.23 -27.24 16.72
C LEU A 6 -0.82 -26.78 17.07
N TYR A 7 -0.71 -25.88 18.05
CA TYR A 7 0.58 -25.37 18.53
C TYR A 7 1.48 -26.50 19.04
N LYS A 8 0.93 -27.40 19.85
CA LYS A 8 1.66 -28.56 20.35
C LYS A 8 2.13 -29.47 19.22
N ASN A 9 1.26 -29.81 18.27
CA ASN A 9 1.58 -30.72 17.17
C ASN A 9 2.68 -30.12 16.27
N VAL A 10 2.61 -28.80 15.96
CA VAL A 10 3.64 -28.09 15.21
C VAL A 10 4.97 -28.08 15.96
N TRP A 11 4.93 -27.86 17.29
CA TRP A 11 6.13 -27.86 18.11
C TRP A 11 6.80 -29.24 18.18
N ASP A 12 6.03 -30.28 18.37
CA ASP A 12 6.50 -31.69 18.40
C ASP A 12 7.13 -32.05 17.03
N PHE A 13 6.51 -31.64 15.92
CA PHE A 13 7.05 -31.84 14.59
C PHE A 13 8.38 -31.09 14.40
N VAL A 14 8.46 -29.80 14.74
CA VAL A 14 9.69 -29.01 14.64
C VAL A 14 10.80 -29.63 15.50
N ALA A 15 10.50 -30.05 16.72
CA ALA A 15 11.46 -30.69 17.60
C ALA A 15 12.02 -31.99 16.98
N SER A 16 11.17 -32.80 16.34
CA SER A 16 11.60 -34.03 15.67
C SER A 16 12.46 -33.81 14.43
N GLN A 17 12.28 -32.67 13.71
CA GLN A 17 13.00 -32.36 12.48
C GLN A 17 14.26 -31.50 12.69
N ARG A 18 14.40 -30.87 13.85
CA ARG A 18 15.47 -29.90 14.13
C ARG A 18 16.88 -30.44 13.86
N GLY A 19 17.15 -31.71 14.18
CA GLY A 19 18.46 -32.35 13.95
C GLY A 19 18.76 -32.69 12.48
N ASN A 20 17.73 -32.86 11.65
CA ASN A 20 17.91 -33.33 10.28
C ASN A 20 18.67 -32.34 9.42
N MET A 21 18.40 -31.06 9.54
CA MET A 21 19.10 -30.01 8.76
C MET A 21 20.59 -29.95 9.15
N GLU A 22 20.93 -30.08 10.42
CA GLU A 22 22.30 -30.14 10.87
C GLU A 22 23.04 -31.34 10.26
N LEU A 23 22.43 -32.53 10.33
CA LEU A 23 23.00 -33.76 9.75
C LEU A 23 23.24 -33.63 8.24
N GLN A 24 22.29 -33.05 7.51
CA GLN A 24 22.41 -32.83 6.07
C GLN A 24 23.54 -31.84 5.74
N LEU A 25 23.63 -30.71 6.45
CA LEU A 25 24.69 -29.74 6.25
C LEU A 25 26.08 -30.31 6.57
N ARG A 26 26.21 -31.11 7.64
CA ARG A 26 27.47 -31.82 7.96
C ARG A 26 27.84 -32.83 6.88
N ALA A 27 26.88 -33.57 6.33
CA ALA A 27 27.10 -34.52 5.24
C ALA A 27 27.57 -33.82 3.96
N LEU A 28 27.12 -32.59 3.71
CA LEU A 28 27.58 -31.73 2.59
C LEU A 28 28.94 -31.09 2.85
N GLY A 29 29.56 -31.29 4.03
CA GLY A 29 30.85 -30.69 4.37
C GLY A 29 30.78 -29.21 4.79
N ALA A 30 29.61 -28.69 5.15
CA ALA A 30 29.48 -27.32 5.60
C ALA A 30 30.24 -27.08 6.92
N GLY A 31 31.14 -26.10 6.92
CA GLY A 31 31.86 -25.64 8.11
C GLY A 31 31.02 -24.65 8.90
N ALA A 32 30.66 -25.01 10.13
CA ALA A 32 29.94 -24.12 11.05
C ALA A 32 30.34 -24.44 12.52
N ASP A 33 30.05 -23.52 13.42
CA ASP A 33 30.22 -23.76 14.86
C ASP A 33 29.05 -24.59 15.41
N TRP A 34 29.12 -25.88 15.15
CA TRP A 34 28.06 -26.84 15.55
C TRP A 34 27.88 -27.00 17.05
N LYS A 35 28.83 -26.50 17.87
CA LYS A 35 28.73 -26.53 19.33
C LYS A 35 27.86 -25.42 19.89
N ASN A 36 27.76 -24.31 19.14
CA ASN A 36 27.03 -23.13 19.55
C ASN A 36 25.75 -22.92 18.71
N LEU A 37 25.05 -24.01 18.40
CA LEU A 37 23.77 -23.93 17.72
C LEU A 37 22.77 -23.07 18.49
N THR A 38 22.12 -22.19 17.77
CA THR A 38 21.08 -21.32 18.32
C THR A 38 19.81 -21.48 17.50
N PHE A 39 18.74 -21.83 18.17
CA PHE A 39 17.41 -21.83 17.57
C PHE A 39 16.70 -20.51 17.88
N THR A 40 16.03 -19.92 16.89
CA THR A 40 15.42 -18.61 17.03
C THR A 40 14.32 -18.54 18.09
N LEU A 41 13.73 -19.68 18.45
CA LEU A 41 12.72 -19.79 19.51
C LEU A 41 13.30 -20.35 20.84
N ASP A 42 14.62 -20.44 20.97
CA ASP A 42 15.23 -20.74 22.29
C ASP A 42 14.88 -19.61 23.27
N GLU A 43 14.59 -19.95 24.51
CA GLU A 43 14.16 -19.00 25.55
C GLU A 43 15.09 -17.80 25.70
N LYS A 44 16.40 -18.04 25.65
CA LYS A 44 17.41 -16.95 25.70
C LYS A 44 17.29 -15.95 24.56
N VAL A 45 16.88 -16.42 23.37
CA VAL A 45 16.69 -15.57 22.17
C VAL A 45 15.39 -14.81 22.30
N VAL A 46 14.30 -15.49 22.62
CA VAL A 46 12.98 -14.90 22.83
C VAL A 46 13.04 -13.79 23.88
N ASN A 47 13.66 -14.06 25.03
CA ASN A 47 13.83 -13.06 26.08
C ASN A 47 14.66 -11.84 25.63
N ARG A 48 15.65 -12.03 24.75
CA ARG A 48 16.42 -10.92 24.18
C ARG A 48 15.59 -10.10 23.20
N VAL A 49 14.77 -10.76 22.39
CA VAL A 49 13.82 -10.07 21.47
C VAL A 49 12.84 -9.21 22.26
N TYR A 50 12.25 -9.75 23.33
CA TYR A 50 11.33 -8.95 24.17
C TYR A 50 12.02 -7.74 24.81
N LYS A 51 13.23 -7.91 25.37
CA LYS A 51 13.99 -6.78 25.92
C LYS A 51 14.34 -5.73 24.87
N THR A 52 14.67 -6.17 23.64
CA THR A 52 14.95 -5.25 22.53
C THR A 52 13.67 -4.50 22.12
N PHE A 53 12.55 -5.19 22.02
CA PHE A 53 11.25 -4.58 21.72
C PHE A 53 10.88 -3.52 22.79
N GLU A 54 10.96 -3.90 24.07
CA GLU A 54 10.68 -3.01 25.20
C GLU A 54 11.56 -1.75 25.17
N LYS A 55 12.88 -1.95 24.92
CA LYS A 55 13.80 -0.82 24.78
C LYS A 55 13.43 0.10 23.63
N MET A 56 13.15 -0.46 22.45
CA MET A 56 12.78 0.34 21.27
C MET A 56 11.43 1.05 21.45
N TRP A 57 10.50 0.43 22.18
CA TRP A 57 9.23 1.05 22.55
C TRP A 57 9.46 2.26 23.48
N ASN A 58 10.27 2.08 24.53
CA ASN A 58 10.60 3.14 25.48
C ASN A 58 11.41 4.27 24.83
N ASP A 59 12.24 3.96 23.84
CA ASP A 59 12.97 4.95 23.04
C ASP A 59 12.08 5.66 22.00
N GLY A 60 10.78 5.33 21.89
CA GLY A 60 9.84 5.92 20.94
C GLY A 60 10.09 5.51 19.48
N LEU A 61 10.85 4.44 19.25
CA LEU A 61 11.17 3.94 17.90
C LEU A 61 10.11 3.00 17.36
N ILE A 62 9.44 2.25 18.23
CA ILE A 62 8.31 1.37 17.85
C ILE A 62 7.01 2.12 18.12
N TYR A 63 6.09 2.08 17.16
CA TYR A 63 4.78 2.70 17.27
C TYR A 63 3.71 1.90 16.54
N ARG A 64 2.46 2.11 16.91
CA ARG A 64 1.29 1.67 16.13
C ARG A 64 0.75 2.86 15.37
N GLY A 65 0.41 2.66 14.11
CA GLY A 65 -0.14 3.72 13.28
C GLY A 65 -0.82 3.20 12.04
N GLU A 66 -1.65 4.03 11.46
CA GLU A 66 -2.26 3.76 10.17
C GLU A 66 -1.25 4.02 9.05
N ARG A 67 -1.07 3.02 8.21
CA ARG A 67 -0.31 3.11 6.97
C ARG A 67 -1.05 2.34 5.89
N ILE A 68 -0.79 2.72 4.65
CA ILE A 68 -1.21 1.88 3.55
C ILE A 68 -0.27 0.66 3.47
N VAL A 69 -0.85 -0.51 3.32
CA VAL A 69 -0.12 -1.78 3.29
C VAL A 69 -0.55 -2.59 2.07
N ASN A 70 0.34 -3.44 1.58
CA ASN A 70 0.00 -4.43 0.56
C ASN A 70 -0.86 -5.53 1.22
N TYR A 71 -2.13 -5.58 0.89
CA TYR A 71 -3.07 -6.47 1.57
C TYR A 71 -3.57 -7.57 0.65
N SER A 72 -3.44 -8.82 1.09
CA SER A 72 -4.07 -9.97 0.45
C SER A 72 -5.48 -10.16 1.00
N THR A 73 -6.48 -9.96 0.17
CA THR A 73 -7.89 -10.17 0.53
C THR A 73 -8.21 -11.66 0.69
N LYS A 74 -7.49 -12.54 0.00
CA LYS A 74 -7.63 -13.98 0.09
C LYS A 74 -7.17 -14.55 1.43
N TYR A 75 -5.98 -14.15 1.87
CA TYR A 75 -5.43 -14.61 3.15
C TYR A 75 -5.71 -13.66 4.31
N GLN A 76 -6.35 -12.52 4.04
CA GLN A 76 -6.71 -11.49 5.01
C GLN A 76 -5.51 -11.05 5.87
N THR A 77 -4.37 -10.86 5.20
CA THR A 77 -3.11 -10.46 5.84
C THR A 77 -2.38 -9.40 5.04
N SER A 78 -1.47 -8.69 5.70
CA SER A 78 -0.60 -7.70 5.07
C SER A 78 0.71 -8.34 4.67
N TYR A 79 1.26 -7.92 3.53
CA TYR A 79 2.57 -8.33 3.02
C TYR A 79 3.57 -7.18 3.02
N ALA A 80 4.83 -7.50 3.24
CA ALA A 80 5.94 -6.60 2.98
C ALA A 80 6.18 -6.49 1.46
N ASP A 81 6.83 -5.40 1.02
CA ASP A 81 7.09 -5.18 -0.42
C ASP A 81 7.86 -6.34 -1.07
N ILE A 82 8.77 -6.97 -0.33
CA ILE A 82 9.53 -8.14 -0.79
C ILE A 82 8.66 -9.40 -1.03
N GLU A 83 7.45 -9.42 -0.51
CA GLU A 83 6.50 -10.52 -0.65
C GLU A 83 5.49 -10.27 -1.79
N VAL A 84 5.68 -9.21 -2.56
CA VAL A 84 4.82 -8.83 -3.69
C VAL A 84 5.56 -9.06 -5.00
N ASP A 85 4.97 -9.89 -5.87
CA ASP A 85 5.44 -10.12 -7.22
C ASP A 85 4.85 -9.09 -8.17
N TYR A 86 5.69 -8.23 -8.76
CA TYR A 86 5.25 -7.24 -9.73
C TYR A 86 5.32 -7.78 -11.15
N LYS A 87 4.21 -7.67 -11.90
CA LYS A 87 4.11 -8.14 -13.29
C LYS A 87 3.54 -7.05 -14.19
N GLU A 88 4.13 -6.93 -15.37
CA GLU A 88 3.54 -6.13 -16.43
C GLU A 88 2.37 -6.88 -17.06
N GLU A 89 1.23 -6.21 -17.18
CA GLU A 89 0.05 -6.77 -17.85
C GLU A 89 -0.66 -5.74 -18.71
N LYS A 90 -1.42 -6.26 -19.68
CA LYS A 90 -2.31 -5.45 -20.50
C LYS A 90 -3.56 -5.11 -19.70
N GLY A 91 -3.84 -3.84 -19.60
CA GLY A 91 -5.01 -3.31 -18.92
C GLY A 91 -5.64 -2.18 -19.70
N LYS A 92 -6.52 -1.45 -19.04
CA LYS A 92 -7.20 -0.31 -19.64
C LYS A 92 -7.08 0.92 -18.76
N LEU A 93 -6.97 2.06 -19.41
CA LEU A 93 -7.06 3.38 -18.80
C LEU A 93 -8.42 3.97 -19.16
N TRP A 94 -9.20 4.31 -18.15
CA TRP A 94 -10.51 4.92 -18.33
C TRP A 94 -10.46 6.39 -17.97
N THR A 95 -10.90 7.24 -18.90
CA THR A 95 -11.06 8.69 -18.67
C THR A 95 -12.51 8.96 -18.31
N ILE A 96 -12.73 9.56 -17.15
CA ILE A 96 -14.04 9.80 -16.56
C ILE A 96 -14.24 11.29 -16.35
N ALA A 97 -15.44 11.80 -16.70
CA ALA A 97 -15.81 13.20 -16.58
C ALA A 97 -16.49 13.47 -15.23
N TYR A 98 -15.88 14.35 -14.43
CA TYR A 98 -16.41 14.81 -13.14
C TYR A 98 -17.01 16.21 -13.33
N PRO A 99 -18.32 16.41 -13.05
CA PRO A 99 -18.93 17.72 -13.16
C PRO A 99 -18.39 18.69 -12.10
N VAL A 100 -17.89 19.83 -12.54
CA VAL A 100 -17.50 20.95 -11.67
C VAL A 100 -18.78 21.71 -11.30
N LEU A 101 -18.94 22.01 -10.02
CA LEU A 101 -20.14 22.65 -9.50
C LEU A 101 -19.97 24.18 -9.47
N ASP A 102 -21.01 24.89 -9.91
CA ASP A 102 -21.16 26.30 -9.68
C ASP A 102 -21.63 26.62 -8.25
N GLU A 103 -21.79 27.89 -7.93
CA GLU A 103 -22.26 28.38 -6.60
C GLU A 103 -23.67 27.89 -6.25
N PHE A 104 -24.48 27.51 -7.22
CA PHE A 104 -25.84 27.03 -7.04
C PHE A 104 -25.94 25.50 -7.08
N GLY A 105 -24.80 24.78 -7.22
CA GLY A 105 -24.74 23.32 -7.31
C GLY A 105 -25.08 22.77 -8.70
N GLY A 106 -25.21 23.62 -9.70
CA GLY A 106 -25.29 23.26 -11.12
C GLY A 106 -23.92 22.83 -11.67
N THR A 107 -23.94 22.23 -12.87
CA THR A 107 -22.68 21.87 -13.57
C THR A 107 -22.24 23.02 -14.43
N SER A 108 -21.05 23.58 -14.17
CA SER A 108 -20.45 24.63 -14.97
C SER A 108 -19.61 24.08 -16.13
N GLU A 109 -18.86 23.01 -15.84
CA GLU A 109 -17.93 22.36 -16.76
C GLU A 109 -17.56 20.97 -16.25
N TYR A 110 -16.69 20.23 -16.94
CA TYR A 110 -16.24 18.90 -16.54
C TYR A 110 -14.72 18.84 -16.43
N MET A 111 -14.24 18.18 -15.37
CA MET A 111 -12.84 17.77 -15.25
C MET A 111 -12.71 16.31 -15.68
N LEU A 112 -11.73 16.04 -16.53
CA LEU A 112 -11.42 14.68 -16.98
C LEU A 112 -10.32 14.11 -16.13
N ILE A 113 -10.57 12.92 -15.54
CA ILE A 113 -9.57 12.15 -14.81
C ILE A 113 -9.34 10.80 -15.50
N SER A 114 -8.13 10.29 -15.45
CA SER A 114 -7.80 8.97 -16.00
C SER A 114 -7.39 8.01 -14.90
N THR A 115 -7.93 6.79 -14.93
CA THR A 115 -7.66 5.78 -13.90
C THR A 115 -7.64 4.37 -14.48
N THR A 116 -6.80 3.50 -13.91
CA THR A 116 -6.81 2.06 -14.15
C THR A 116 -7.72 1.30 -13.19
N ARG A 117 -8.23 2.00 -12.16
CA ARG A 117 -9.03 1.41 -11.08
C ARG A 117 -10.33 2.21 -10.86
N PRO A 118 -11.29 2.15 -11.80
CA PRO A 118 -12.53 2.94 -11.71
C PRO A 118 -13.38 2.62 -10.48
N GLU A 119 -13.26 1.41 -9.90
CA GLU A 119 -13.97 1.04 -8.67
C GLU A 119 -13.55 1.85 -7.45
N THR A 120 -12.31 2.34 -7.41
CA THR A 120 -11.83 3.15 -6.27
C THR A 120 -12.33 4.59 -6.32
N MET A 121 -12.84 5.09 -7.47
CA MET A 121 -13.38 6.44 -7.59
C MET A 121 -14.49 6.74 -6.57
N LEU A 122 -15.20 5.71 -6.16
CA LEU A 122 -16.25 5.84 -5.14
C LEU A 122 -15.69 6.24 -3.77
N GLY A 123 -14.38 6.11 -3.56
CA GLY A 123 -13.64 6.54 -2.37
C GLY A 123 -12.87 7.84 -2.53
N ASP A 124 -13.00 8.54 -3.66
CA ASP A 124 -12.28 9.80 -3.88
C ASP A 124 -12.68 10.87 -2.86
N THR A 125 -11.70 11.66 -2.44
CA THR A 125 -11.86 12.71 -1.43
C THR A 125 -11.40 14.08 -1.92
N ALA A 126 -10.65 14.13 -3.02
CA ALA A 126 -10.28 15.33 -3.74
C ALA A 126 -9.93 15.00 -5.20
N LEU A 127 -9.90 16.03 -6.05
CA LEU A 127 -9.11 16.03 -7.29
C LEU A 127 -7.91 16.94 -7.07
N ALA A 128 -6.72 16.49 -7.42
CA ALA A 128 -5.50 17.28 -7.37
C ALA A 128 -5.11 17.79 -8.76
N VAL A 129 -4.66 19.03 -8.82
CA VAL A 129 -4.07 19.66 -10.00
C VAL A 129 -2.75 20.31 -9.59
N ASN A 130 -1.82 20.45 -10.51
CA ASN A 130 -0.58 21.14 -10.24
C ASN A 130 -0.85 22.64 -10.06
N PRO A 131 -0.28 23.30 -9.03
CA PRO A 131 -0.48 24.74 -8.81
C PRO A 131 0.04 25.62 -9.96
N GLU A 132 0.98 25.11 -10.77
CA GLU A 132 1.55 25.81 -11.92
C GLU A 132 0.80 25.52 -13.24
N ASP A 133 -0.25 24.70 -13.21
CA ASP A 133 -1.04 24.36 -14.40
C ASP A 133 -2.14 25.38 -14.64
N GLU A 134 -1.86 26.34 -15.52
CA GLU A 134 -2.77 27.44 -15.88
C GLU A 134 -4.16 26.96 -16.35
N ARG A 135 -4.28 25.73 -16.87
CA ARG A 135 -5.56 25.15 -17.32
C ARG A 135 -6.59 25.05 -16.20
N TYR A 136 -6.11 24.87 -14.97
CA TYR A 136 -6.95 24.55 -13.81
C TYR A 136 -6.87 25.58 -12.68
N GLU A 137 -6.07 26.64 -12.83
CA GLU A 137 -5.89 27.68 -11.80
C GLU A 137 -7.23 28.20 -11.26
N ASN A 138 -8.17 28.53 -12.15
CA ASN A 138 -9.49 29.06 -11.80
C ASN A 138 -10.45 28.00 -11.18
N LEU A 139 -10.06 26.75 -11.14
CA LEU A 139 -10.85 25.65 -10.58
C LEU A 139 -10.40 25.23 -9.18
N ILE A 140 -9.20 25.64 -8.77
CA ILE A 140 -8.68 25.33 -7.43
C ILE A 140 -9.61 25.89 -6.37
N GLY A 141 -10.00 25.05 -5.41
CA GLY A 141 -10.94 25.38 -4.35
C GLY A 141 -12.41 25.16 -4.69
N LYS A 142 -12.77 25.04 -5.96
CA LYS A 142 -14.13 24.64 -6.38
C LYS A 142 -14.40 23.19 -6.01
N LYS A 143 -15.66 22.78 -6.16
CA LYS A 143 -16.11 21.42 -5.92
C LYS A 143 -16.42 20.71 -7.23
N VAL A 144 -16.20 19.41 -7.21
CA VAL A 144 -16.71 18.47 -8.22
C VAL A 144 -17.61 17.45 -7.55
N ARG A 145 -18.52 16.87 -8.32
CA ARG A 145 -19.37 15.75 -7.87
C ARG A 145 -18.81 14.45 -8.44
N ILE A 146 -18.64 13.44 -7.57
CA ILE A 146 -18.25 12.11 -8.02
C ILE A 146 -19.40 11.49 -8.79
N PRO A 147 -19.19 11.04 -10.06
CA PRO A 147 -20.23 10.33 -10.80
C PRO A 147 -20.75 9.10 -10.04
N LEU A 148 -22.01 8.75 -10.24
CA LEU A 148 -22.72 7.59 -9.67
C LEU A 148 -23.01 7.66 -8.16
N ILE A 149 -22.29 8.48 -7.41
CA ILE A 149 -22.56 8.77 -5.99
C ILE A 149 -22.65 10.28 -5.82
N ASN A 150 -23.54 10.75 -4.99
CA ASN A 150 -23.84 12.19 -4.89
C ASN A 150 -22.89 12.92 -3.92
N ARG A 151 -21.61 12.48 -3.84
CA ARG A 151 -20.62 13.09 -2.96
C ARG A 151 -19.84 14.19 -3.69
N GLU A 152 -19.75 15.33 -3.02
CA GLU A 152 -18.96 16.46 -3.47
C GLU A 152 -17.57 16.41 -2.85
N ILE A 153 -16.54 16.67 -3.65
CA ILE A 153 -15.14 16.74 -3.24
C ILE A 153 -14.50 18.02 -3.78
N LYS A 154 -13.43 18.48 -3.15
CA LYS A 154 -12.73 19.70 -3.56
C LYS A 154 -11.67 19.43 -4.62
N ILE A 155 -11.42 20.45 -5.44
CA ILE A 155 -10.23 20.55 -6.27
C ILE A 155 -9.14 21.21 -5.44
N ILE A 156 -8.00 20.52 -5.27
CA ILE A 156 -6.86 20.97 -4.48
C ILE A 156 -5.64 21.20 -5.38
N ALA A 157 -4.76 22.10 -4.96
CA ALA A 157 -3.45 22.28 -5.58
C ALA A 157 -2.42 21.38 -4.89
N ASP A 158 -1.75 20.52 -5.64
CA ASP A 158 -0.66 19.67 -5.14
C ASP A 158 0.33 19.35 -6.27
N GLU A 159 1.62 19.51 -6.01
CA GLU A 159 2.71 19.24 -6.96
C GLU A 159 2.80 17.76 -7.37
N TYR A 160 2.10 16.87 -6.68
CA TYR A 160 1.96 15.46 -7.05
C TYR A 160 1.29 15.28 -8.43
N ALA A 161 0.40 16.18 -8.82
CA ALA A 161 -0.22 16.14 -10.13
C ALA A 161 0.77 16.63 -11.21
N ASP A 162 1.14 15.73 -12.14
CA ASP A 162 2.00 16.06 -13.26
C ASP A 162 1.17 16.65 -14.42
N PRO A 163 1.38 17.92 -14.81
CA PRO A 163 0.64 18.57 -15.89
C PRO A 163 0.82 17.90 -17.26
N GLN A 164 1.90 17.13 -17.43
CA GLN A 164 2.25 16.48 -18.71
C GLN A 164 1.72 15.04 -18.77
N PHE A 165 1.26 14.48 -17.65
CA PHE A 165 0.73 13.13 -17.61
C PHE A 165 -0.79 13.08 -17.72
N GLY A 166 -1.31 12.37 -18.72
CA GLY A 166 -2.74 12.21 -18.94
C GLY A 166 -3.47 13.54 -19.11
N THR A 167 -4.42 13.82 -18.23
CA THR A 167 -5.18 15.08 -18.22
C THR A 167 -4.52 16.18 -17.37
N GLY A 168 -3.50 15.86 -16.60
CA GLY A 168 -2.94 16.73 -15.56
C GLY A 168 -3.76 16.76 -14.27
N VAL A 169 -4.86 16.01 -14.21
CA VAL A 169 -5.74 15.92 -13.04
C VAL A 169 -5.64 14.52 -12.42
N VAL A 170 -5.40 14.46 -11.13
CA VAL A 170 -5.29 13.21 -10.38
C VAL A 170 -6.43 13.10 -9.37
N LYS A 171 -7.17 12.00 -9.40
CA LYS A 171 -8.13 11.67 -8.34
C LYS A 171 -7.37 11.25 -7.08
N ILE A 172 -7.80 11.67 -5.93
CA ILE A 172 -7.15 11.35 -4.64
C ILE A 172 -8.04 10.43 -3.83
N THR A 173 -7.59 9.19 -3.67
CA THR A 173 -8.27 8.12 -2.92
C THR A 173 -7.36 7.60 -1.79
N PRO A 174 -7.24 8.32 -0.68
CA PRO A 174 -6.21 8.07 0.34
C PRO A 174 -6.24 6.67 0.99
N PHE A 175 -7.37 5.95 0.88
CA PHE A 175 -7.48 4.61 1.45
C PHE A 175 -6.92 3.51 0.54
N HIS A 176 -6.75 3.78 -0.76
CA HIS A 176 -6.52 2.75 -1.79
C HIS A 176 -5.30 2.98 -2.68
N ASP A 177 -4.51 4.01 -2.42
CA ASP A 177 -3.28 4.31 -3.14
C ASP A 177 -2.23 4.93 -2.21
N PRO A 178 -0.96 4.44 -2.22
CA PRO A 178 0.09 4.94 -1.33
C PRO A 178 0.42 6.43 -1.54
N ASN A 179 0.43 6.89 -2.78
CA ASN A 179 0.74 8.29 -3.08
C ASN A 179 -0.44 9.19 -2.67
N ASP A 180 -1.66 8.75 -2.95
CA ASP A 180 -2.88 9.45 -2.55
C ASP A 180 -3.00 9.52 -1.01
N PHE A 181 -2.49 8.51 -0.29
CA PHE A 181 -2.43 8.53 1.18
C PHE A 181 -1.55 9.67 1.69
N GLU A 182 -0.39 9.91 1.08
CA GLU A 182 0.51 11.00 1.45
C GLU A 182 -0.10 12.37 1.11
N VAL A 183 -0.72 12.51 -0.08
CA VAL A 183 -1.48 13.72 -0.44
C VAL A 183 -2.62 13.94 0.56
N GLY A 184 -3.36 12.88 0.87
CA GLY A 184 -4.45 12.92 1.85
C GLY A 184 -4.00 13.40 3.23
N ASN A 185 -2.84 12.95 3.70
CA ASN A 185 -2.27 13.39 4.97
C ASN A 185 -1.87 14.87 4.95
N ARG A 186 -1.22 15.37 3.85
CA ARG A 186 -0.84 16.78 3.70
C ARG A 186 -2.05 17.71 3.72
N HIS A 187 -3.11 17.32 3.03
CA HIS A 187 -4.34 18.11 2.89
C HIS A 187 -5.41 17.77 3.93
N LYS A 188 -5.12 16.86 4.88
CA LYS A 188 -6.06 16.39 5.92
C LYS A 188 -7.38 15.89 5.34
N LEU A 189 -7.31 15.16 4.23
CA LEU A 189 -8.47 14.58 3.56
C LEU A 189 -8.98 13.36 4.32
N PRO A 190 -10.30 13.08 4.27
CA PRO A 190 -10.85 11.87 4.85
C PRO A 190 -10.34 10.63 4.11
N LYS A 191 -10.23 9.51 4.81
CA LYS A 191 -9.84 8.21 4.26
C LYS A 191 -11.11 7.36 4.14
N ILE A 192 -11.63 7.21 2.92
CA ILE A 192 -12.88 6.50 2.67
C ILE A 192 -12.57 5.12 2.11
N GLN A 193 -12.84 4.09 2.90
CA GLN A 193 -12.67 2.71 2.49
C GLN A 193 -13.84 2.28 1.60
N VAL A 194 -13.58 1.91 0.35
CA VAL A 194 -14.59 1.36 -0.57
C VAL A 194 -14.34 -0.10 -0.94
N ILE A 195 -13.15 -0.62 -0.66
CA ILE A 195 -12.84 -2.04 -0.78
C ILE A 195 -12.54 -2.58 0.62
N GLY A 196 -13.27 -3.60 1.04
CA GLY A 196 -13.13 -4.26 2.33
C GLY A 196 -11.91 -5.18 2.40
N PHE A 197 -11.56 -5.58 3.61
CA PHE A 197 -10.50 -6.57 3.85
C PHE A 197 -10.84 -7.97 3.33
N ASP A 198 -12.10 -8.22 3.03
CA ASP A 198 -12.62 -9.44 2.40
C ASP A 198 -12.61 -9.39 0.86
N GLY A 199 -12.14 -8.29 0.26
CA GLY A 199 -12.09 -8.10 -1.19
C GLY A 199 -13.44 -7.70 -1.81
N LYS A 200 -14.43 -7.34 -1.01
CA LYS A 200 -15.73 -6.86 -1.47
C LYS A 200 -15.86 -5.36 -1.30
N MET A 201 -16.74 -4.78 -2.11
CA MET A 201 -17.07 -3.37 -1.97
C MET A 201 -17.81 -3.13 -0.66
N THR A 202 -17.38 -2.11 0.09
CA THR A 202 -18.01 -1.73 1.36
C THR A 202 -19.29 -0.92 1.13
N GLU A 203 -20.01 -0.60 2.21
CA GLU A 203 -21.21 0.24 2.17
C GLU A 203 -20.95 1.66 1.65
N ASN A 204 -19.71 2.16 1.76
CA ASN A 204 -19.31 3.44 1.18
C ASN A 204 -19.36 3.45 -0.37
N ALA A 205 -19.41 2.29 -0.99
CA ALA A 205 -19.60 2.14 -2.44
C ALA A 205 -21.08 2.23 -2.89
N GLY A 206 -22.01 2.47 -1.97
CA GLY A 206 -23.44 2.62 -2.25
C GLY A 206 -24.04 1.37 -2.87
N LYS A 207 -24.71 1.51 -4.02
CA LYS A 207 -25.39 0.38 -4.71
C LYS A 207 -24.46 -0.76 -5.15
N TYR A 208 -23.15 -0.58 -5.09
CA TYR A 208 -22.16 -1.60 -5.43
C TYR A 208 -21.66 -2.37 -4.19
N ALA A 209 -22.13 -2.06 -2.99
CA ALA A 209 -21.78 -2.73 -1.76
C ALA A 209 -22.01 -4.24 -1.85
N GLY A 210 -21.08 -5.02 -1.28
CA GLY A 210 -21.12 -6.48 -1.26
C GLY A 210 -20.67 -7.18 -2.54
N LEU A 211 -20.47 -6.47 -3.64
CA LEU A 211 -19.93 -7.03 -4.88
C LEU A 211 -18.42 -7.28 -4.76
N GLU A 212 -17.94 -8.32 -5.43
CA GLU A 212 -16.49 -8.52 -5.66
C GLU A 212 -15.93 -7.36 -6.49
N VAL A 213 -14.69 -6.96 -6.25
CA VAL A 213 -14.06 -5.77 -6.86
C VAL A 213 -14.18 -5.77 -8.38
N MET A 214 -13.90 -6.90 -9.05
CA MET A 214 -13.94 -6.98 -10.52
C MET A 214 -15.37 -6.96 -11.07
N GLU A 215 -16.35 -7.48 -10.33
CA GLU A 215 -17.77 -7.38 -10.68
C GLU A 215 -18.25 -5.94 -10.53
N ALA A 216 -17.89 -5.29 -9.43
CA ALA A 216 -18.18 -3.88 -9.19
C ALA A 216 -17.62 -2.99 -10.30
N ARG A 217 -16.34 -3.21 -10.70
CA ARG A 217 -15.70 -2.49 -11.80
C ARG A 217 -16.51 -2.55 -13.09
N LYS A 218 -16.98 -3.75 -13.48
CA LYS A 218 -17.83 -3.91 -14.68
C LYS A 218 -19.10 -3.09 -14.59
N LYS A 219 -19.84 -3.20 -13.47
CA LYS A 219 -21.10 -2.48 -13.25
C LYS A 219 -20.91 -0.96 -13.20
N ILE A 220 -19.82 -0.50 -12.56
CA ILE A 220 -19.47 0.92 -12.50
C ILE A 220 -19.23 1.46 -13.92
N LEU A 221 -18.44 0.77 -14.74
CA LEU A 221 -18.18 1.17 -16.11
C LEU A 221 -19.45 1.19 -16.98
N GLU A 222 -20.34 0.20 -16.82
CA GLU A 222 -21.64 0.19 -17.50
C GLU A 222 -22.49 1.38 -17.09
N ASP A 223 -22.54 1.71 -15.81
CA ASP A 223 -23.33 2.83 -15.31
C ASP A 223 -22.73 4.18 -15.69
N LEU A 224 -21.39 4.31 -15.72
CA LEU A 224 -20.72 5.50 -16.25
C LEU A 224 -21.05 5.73 -17.73
N ARG A 225 -21.13 4.67 -18.55
CA ARG A 225 -21.55 4.77 -19.95
C ARG A 225 -23.00 5.24 -20.07
N LYS A 226 -23.93 4.71 -19.25
CA LYS A 226 -25.34 5.11 -19.26
C LYS A 226 -25.58 6.59 -18.99
N ILE A 227 -24.74 7.20 -18.12
CA ILE A 227 -24.84 8.61 -17.78
C ILE A 227 -23.89 9.49 -18.60
N ASN A 228 -23.24 8.93 -19.63
CA ASN A 228 -22.25 9.61 -20.49
C ASN A 228 -21.07 10.22 -19.71
N ALA A 229 -20.71 9.65 -18.56
CA ALA A 229 -19.55 10.09 -17.77
C ALA A 229 -18.25 9.36 -18.15
N LEU A 230 -18.31 8.23 -18.85
CA LEU A 230 -17.12 7.57 -19.41
C LEU A 230 -16.75 8.25 -20.75
N PHE A 231 -15.68 9.05 -20.72
CA PHE A 231 -15.27 9.84 -21.86
C PHE A 231 -14.41 9.07 -22.87
N LYS A 232 -13.45 8.26 -22.35
CA LYS A 232 -12.50 7.52 -23.20
C LYS A 232 -12.08 6.21 -22.52
N GLU A 233 -11.71 5.23 -23.34
CA GLU A 233 -11.14 3.95 -22.91
C GLU A 233 -9.95 3.62 -23.80
N GLU A 234 -8.77 3.35 -23.23
CA GLU A 234 -7.51 3.11 -23.93
C GLU A 234 -6.85 1.85 -23.41
N ASP A 235 -6.22 1.11 -24.30
CA ASP A 235 -5.38 -0.03 -23.90
C ASP A 235 -4.03 0.50 -23.40
N ILE A 236 -3.59 -0.01 -22.25
CA ILE A 236 -2.29 0.32 -21.66
C ILE A 236 -1.58 -0.94 -21.18
N THR A 237 -0.29 -0.83 -21.00
CA THR A 237 0.50 -1.79 -20.20
C THR A 237 0.86 -1.11 -18.88
N HIS A 238 0.58 -1.79 -17.77
CA HIS A 238 0.88 -1.28 -16.43
C HIS A 238 1.37 -2.41 -15.52
N VAL A 239 2.01 -2.03 -14.43
CA VAL A 239 2.54 -2.98 -13.45
C VAL A 239 1.49 -3.23 -12.37
N VAL A 240 1.22 -4.50 -12.08
CA VAL A 240 0.31 -4.94 -11.02
C VAL A 240 1.07 -5.78 -10.01
N GLY A 241 0.86 -5.50 -8.73
CA GLY A 241 1.41 -6.31 -7.63
C GLY A 241 0.52 -7.51 -7.34
N TYR A 242 1.14 -8.67 -7.18
CA TYR A 242 0.49 -9.94 -6.87
C TYR A 242 1.00 -10.53 -5.57
N ASP A 243 0.12 -11.15 -4.84
CA ASP A 243 0.45 -11.99 -3.70
C ASP A 243 1.28 -13.21 -4.16
N TYR A 244 2.51 -13.33 -3.68
CA TYR A 244 3.44 -14.39 -4.10
C TYR A 244 2.95 -15.81 -3.79
N LYS A 245 2.02 -15.99 -2.83
CA LYS A 245 1.46 -17.29 -2.45
C LYS A 245 0.21 -17.67 -3.25
N SER A 246 -0.70 -16.71 -3.43
CA SER A 246 -1.97 -16.97 -4.10
C SER A 246 -1.94 -16.65 -5.58
N GLY A 247 -1.05 -15.76 -6.02
CA GLY A 247 -1.06 -15.21 -7.36
C GLY A 247 -2.25 -14.29 -7.66
N GLU A 248 -2.93 -13.79 -6.62
CA GLU A 248 -4.02 -12.81 -6.76
C GLU A 248 -3.52 -11.37 -6.59
N PRO A 249 -4.17 -10.39 -7.22
CA PRO A 249 -3.78 -8.99 -7.11
C PRO A 249 -3.84 -8.50 -5.66
N ILE A 250 -2.80 -7.79 -5.24
CA ILE A 250 -2.74 -7.09 -3.96
C ILE A 250 -3.69 -5.89 -3.98
N GLN A 251 -4.32 -5.62 -2.85
CA GLN A 251 -5.10 -4.41 -2.60
C GLN A 251 -4.33 -3.49 -1.65
N PRO A 252 -3.90 -2.29 -2.09
CA PRO A 252 -3.42 -1.28 -1.16
C PRO A 252 -4.56 -0.82 -0.25
N LEU A 253 -4.42 -1.02 1.06
CA LEU A 253 -5.44 -0.67 2.06
C LEU A 253 -4.80 -0.01 3.27
N VAL A 254 -5.48 0.96 3.85
CA VAL A 254 -5.04 1.55 5.13
C VAL A 254 -5.35 0.58 6.27
N LYS A 255 -4.34 0.30 7.07
CA LYS A 255 -4.47 -0.58 8.24
C LYS A 255 -3.57 -0.10 9.37
N GLU A 256 -4.07 -0.22 10.61
CA GLU A 256 -3.23 -0.02 11.77
C GLU A 256 -2.27 -1.21 11.93
N GLN A 257 -0.98 -0.91 11.98
CA GLN A 257 0.09 -1.90 12.08
C GLN A 257 1.18 -1.41 13.05
N TRP A 258 2.07 -2.33 13.42
CA TRP A 258 3.29 -2.02 14.14
C TRP A 258 4.38 -1.57 13.18
N PHE A 259 5.04 -0.45 13.50
CA PHE A 259 6.13 0.10 12.71
C PHE A 259 7.32 0.43 13.57
N ILE A 260 8.50 0.42 12.93
CA ILE A 260 9.76 0.87 13.52
C ILE A 260 10.23 2.09 12.74
N SER A 261 10.52 3.18 13.44
CA SER A 261 11.19 4.35 12.86
C SER A 261 12.67 4.02 12.62
N THR A 262 13.01 3.60 11.41
CA THR A 262 14.37 3.15 11.06
C THR A 262 15.33 4.28 10.76
N LYS A 263 14.84 5.45 10.29
CA LYS A 263 15.69 6.60 9.92
C LYS A 263 16.69 7.03 10.98
N PRO A 264 16.33 7.18 12.28
CA PRO A 264 17.31 7.55 13.31
C PRO A 264 18.37 6.49 13.53
N LEU A 265 18.02 5.21 13.37
CA LEU A 265 18.96 4.09 13.50
C LEU A 265 19.92 4.04 12.30
N ALA A 266 19.40 4.15 11.09
CA ALA A 266 20.18 4.17 9.86
C ALA A 266 21.17 5.36 9.85
N LYS A 267 20.73 6.55 10.27
CA LYS A 267 21.60 7.74 10.37
C LYS A 267 22.80 7.48 11.26
N LYS A 268 22.60 6.94 12.46
CA LYS A 268 23.72 6.61 13.39
C LYS A 268 24.67 5.57 12.81
N ALA A 269 24.14 4.55 12.14
CA ALA A 269 24.95 3.52 11.51
C ALA A 269 25.79 4.09 10.35
N LEU A 270 25.20 4.97 9.52
CA LEU A 270 25.93 5.67 8.44
C LEU A 270 27.04 6.56 8.99
N GLU A 271 26.80 7.33 10.03
CA GLU A 271 27.82 8.18 10.68
C GLU A 271 29.04 7.36 11.17
N VAL A 272 28.80 6.15 11.69
CA VAL A 272 29.90 5.24 12.12
C VAL A 272 30.71 4.75 10.92
N LEU A 273 30.03 4.39 9.81
CA LEU A 273 30.69 3.93 8.59
C LEU A 273 31.50 5.05 7.92
N GLU A 274 30.91 6.22 7.76
CA GLU A 274 31.54 7.39 7.14
C GLU A 274 32.77 7.88 7.93
N ASN A 275 32.71 7.79 9.26
CA ASN A 275 33.83 8.12 10.15
C ASN A 275 34.90 7.01 10.21
N LYS A 276 34.82 5.97 9.39
CA LYS A 276 35.78 4.82 9.35
C LYS A 276 36.04 4.17 10.72
N LYS A 277 35.04 4.18 11.61
CA LYS A 277 35.13 3.58 12.95
C LYS A 277 34.82 2.08 12.97
N SER A 278 34.53 1.49 11.83
CA SER A 278 34.23 0.05 11.70
C SER A 278 35.09 -0.60 10.63
N GLU A 279 35.62 -1.78 10.92
CA GLU A 279 36.33 -2.64 9.97
C GLU A 279 35.30 -3.42 9.12
N VAL A 280 34.59 -2.73 8.23
CA VAL A 280 33.64 -3.39 7.32
C VAL A 280 34.31 -3.58 5.96
N ASN A 281 34.52 -4.83 5.56
CA ASN A 281 35.20 -5.19 4.31
C ASN A 281 34.41 -4.77 3.03
N SER A 282 33.15 -4.39 3.14
CA SER A 282 32.31 -3.93 2.00
C SER A 282 31.45 -2.74 2.41
N VAL A 283 32.10 -1.64 2.74
CA VAL A 283 31.46 -0.39 3.18
C VAL A 283 30.43 0.12 2.15
N ILE A 284 30.74 0.03 0.85
CA ILE A 284 29.88 0.56 -0.22
C ILE A 284 28.53 -0.18 -0.25
N SER A 285 28.55 -1.51 -0.26
CA SER A 285 27.33 -2.33 -0.30
C SER A 285 26.46 -2.12 0.94
N PHE A 286 27.09 -2.07 2.12
CA PHE A 286 26.39 -1.87 3.39
C PHE A 286 25.81 -0.46 3.50
N THR A 287 26.53 0.57 3.04
CA THR A 287 26.04 1.96 3.00
C THR A 287 24.87 2.12 2.05
N MET A 288 24.90 1.48 0.89
CA MET A 288 23.76 1.50 -0.04
C MET A 288 22.51 0.84 0.56
N SER A 289 22.68 -0.28 1.24
CA SER A 289 21.57 -0.96 1.93
C SER A 289 20.95 -0.08 3.03
N LEU A 290 21.77 0.62 3.83
CA LEU A 290 21.28 1.51 4.89
C LEU A 290 20.59 2.79 4.36
N LYS A 291 21.00 3.28 3.18
CA LYS A 291 20.38 4.48 2.56
C LYS A 291 18.98 4.21 2.01
N ASN A 292 18.67 2.95 1.73
CA ASN A 292 17.35 2.52 1.25
C ASN A 292 16.35 2.22 2.39
N TRP A 293 16.79 2.38 3.62
CA TRP A 293 15.96 2.23 4.83
C TRP A 293 15.61 3.64 5.33
#